data_d577cfc5f5805c66ef6c4209aa30f417
#
_entry.id   d577cfc5f5805c66ef6c4209aa30f417
#
_cell.length_a   1.000
_cell.length_b   1.000
_cell.length_c   1.000
_cell.angle_alpha   90.00
_cell.angle_beta   90.00
_cell.angle_gamma   90.00
#
_symmetry.space_group_name_H-M   'P 1'
#
loop_
_entity.id
_entity.type
_entity.pdbx_description
1 polymer ?
#
loop_
_entity_poly.entity_id
_entity_poly.type
_entity_poly.pdbx_seq_one_letter_code
_entity_poly.pdbx_strand_id
1 'polypeptide(L)'
;GTSMVFTFANHPLSLIHPHRVPPQLQTLAGKTAQIKNQGVTVLVRIPFTKALLHLPPEDFVHLLATKIKPKHIVVGPNYSFGDKGAGNPAMLTGLCERYGIETEICPEIHEQGVMVSSTVIRGLLAAGEVEAAARLLGRPFELSGRVVHGDQRGRSLGFPTANMQPAPQILIPGKGVYAVKVKVGSRYYNGLCNIGTNPTFVQGPLRVETHILDFDREIYGKPITTLFLGRLRAEKTFGSAAELVAQMKRDLQQAQQQYFH
;
A
#
# COMPACT_ATOMS: atom_id res chain seq x y z
N GLY A 1 30.54 -0.25 -0.94
CA GLY A 1 29.93 0.43 -2.09
C GLY A 1 28.71 1.22 -1.72
N THR A 2 28.18 2.02 -2.65
CA THR A 2 26.95 2.79 -2.43
C THR A 2 25.74 1.93 -2.79
N SER A 3 24.77 1.78 -1.90
CA SER A 3 23.52 1.07 -2.16
C SER A 3 22.59 1.90 -3.04
N MET A 4 22.00 1.28 -4.08
CA MET A 4 21.09 1.94 -4.99
C MET A 4 19.86 1.07 -5.25
N VAL A 5 18.69 1.67 -5.22
CA VAL A 5 17.46 1.08 -5.76
C VAL A 5 17.11 1.76 -7.07
N PHE A 6 16.95 0.97 -8.12
CA PHE A 6 16.45 1.40 -9.41
C PHE A 6 15.00 0.97 -9.58
N THR A 7 14.10 1.91 -9.84
CA THR A 7 12.66 1.62 -9.94
C THR A 7 11.94 2.58 -10.88
N PHE A 8 10.72 2.23 -11.28
CA PHE A 8 9.88 3.07 -12.13
C PHE A 8 9.00 4.01 -11.32
N ALA A 9 8.80 5.22 -11.84
CA ALA A 9 7.91 6.23 -11.27
C ALA A 9 6.42 5.89 -11.52
N ASN A 10 6.12 5.22 -12.64
CA ASN A 10 4.79 4.74 -13.02
C ASN A 10 4.80 3.21 -13.19
N HIS A 11 3.62 2.60 -13.13
CA HIS A 11 3.50 1.15 -13.34
C HIS A 11 3.66 0.82 -14.83
N PRO A 12 4.49 -0.18 -15.22
CA PRO A 12 4.68 -0.54 -16.64
C PRO A 12 3.36 -0.80 -17.38
N LEU A 13 2.40 -1.47 -16.76
CA LEU A 13 1.08 -1.71 -17.35
C LEU A 13 0.30 -0.42 -17.66
N SER A 14 0.65 0.72 -17.08
CA SER A 14 -0.05 1.98 -17.40
C SER A 14 0.12 2.41 -18.85
N LEU A 15 1.18 1.93 -19.54
CA LEU A 15 1.39 2.18 -20.97
C LEU A 15 0.85 1.05 -21.86
N ILE A 16 0.85 -0.19 -21.36
CA ILE A 16 0.51 -1.38 -22.17
C ILE A 16 -0.98 -1.68 -22.06
N HIS A 17 -1.50 -1.72 -20.85
CA HIS A 17 -2.88 -2.05 -20.51
C HIS A 17 -3.36 -1.18 -19.33
N PRO A 18 -3.71 0.12 -19.54
CA PRO A 18 -4.08 1.04 -18.46
C PRO A 18 -5.19 0.51 -17.54
N HIS A 19 -6.16 -0.21 -18.12
CA HIS A 19 -7.30 -0.80 -17.36
C HIS A 19 -6.92 -2.04 -16.55
N ARG A 20 -5.71 -2.59 -16.72
CA ARG A 20 -5.21 -3.75 -15.97
C ARG A 20 -4.18 -3.39 -14.91
N VAL A 21 -3.94 -2.10 -14.69
CA VAL A 21 -3.04 -1.65 -13.62
C VAL A 21 -3.64 -2.06 -12.28
N PRO A 22 -2.97 -2.92 -11.50
CA PRO A 22 -3.48 -3.32 -10.20
C PRO A 22 -3.44 -2.13 -9.23
N PRO A 23 -4.40 -2.06 -8.28
CA PRO A 23 -4.35 -1.03 -7.25
C PRO A 23 -3.01 -1.10 -6.50
N GLN A 24 -2.46 0.07 -6.20
CA GLN A 24 -1.15 0.19 -5.57
C GLN A 24 -1.26 -0.08 -4.06
N LEU A 25 -0.27 -0.78 -3.50
CA LEU A 25 -0.18 -1.04 -2.05
C LEU A 25 0.31 0.17 -1.26
N GLN A 26 0.91 1.15 -1.93
CA GLN A 26 1.45 2.35 -1.30
C GLN A 26 1.60 3.47 -2.32
N THR A 27 1.59 4.71 -1.85
CA THR A 27 1.89 5.89 -2.68
C THR A 27 3.36 5.92 -3.07
N LEU A 28 3.70 6.69 -4.11
CA LEU A 28 5.10 6.90 -4.49
C LEU A 28 5.93 7.52 -3.34
N ALA A 29 5.34 8.42 -2.56
CA ALA A 29 5.96 8.99 -1.37
C ALA A 29 6.19 7.92 -0.29
N GLY A 30 5.20 7.07 -0.03
CA GLY A 30 5.31 5.94 0.90
C GLY A 30 6.39 4.95 0.46
N LYS A 31 6.42 4.57 -0.83
CA LYS A 31 7.48 3.71 -1.39
C LYS A 31 8.87 4.31 -1.19
N THR A 32 9.02 5.60 -1.46
CA THR A 32 10.28 6.32 -1.25
C THR A 32 10.71 6.31 0.21
N ALA A 33 9.79 6.57 1.13
CA ALA A 33 10.07 6.54 2.57
C ALA A 33 10.49 5.15 3.04
N GLN A 34 9.81 4.08 2.60
CA GLN A 34 10.16 2.71 2.96
C GLN A 34 11.55 2.32 2.43
N ILE A 35 11.88 2.64 1.19
CA ILE A 35 13.21 2.38 0.63
C ILE A 35 14.29 3.13 1.43
N LYS A 36 14.05 4.39 1.78
CA LYS A 36 14.98 5.17 2.62
C LYS A 36 15.17 4.53 4.00
N ASN A 37 14.10 4.05 4.63
CA ASN A 37 14.14 3.41 5.94
C ASN A 37 14.95 2.09 5.95
N GLN A 38 15.14 1.46 4.77
CA GLN A 38 16.02 0.30 4.61
C GLN A 38 17.51 0.68 4.45
N GLY A 39 17.87 1.94 4.64
CA GLY A 39 19.26 2.39 4.56
C GLY A 39 19.78 2.55 3.12
N VAL A 40 18.92 2.56 2.12
CA VAL A 40 19.33 2.79 0.72
C VAL A 40 19.81 4.22 0.54
N THR A 41 21.03 4.37 0.01
CA THR A 41 21.71 5.65 -0.16
C THR A 41 21.16 6.42 -1.37
N VAL A 42 20.91 5.73 -2.49
CA VAL A 42 20.46 6.34 -3.75
C VAL A 42 19.19 5.67 -4.24
N LEU A 43 18.17 6.45 -4.53
CA LEU A 43 16.95 6.00 -5.18
C LEU A 43 16.84 6.63 -6.57
N VAL A 44 17.03 5.80 -7.61
CA VAL A 44 16.82 6.20 -9.00
C VAL A 44 15.41 5.84 -9.43
N ARG A 45 14.62 6.85 -9.75
CA ARG A 45 13.24 6.70 -10.25
C ARG A 45 13.18 7.26 -11.65
N ILE A 46 12.93 6.40 -12.62
CA ILE A 46 12.75 6.81 -14.01
C ILE A 46 11.30 6.60 -14.45
N PRO A 47 10.77 7.43 -15.35
CA PRO A 47 9.50 7.13 -15.99
C PRO A 47 9.65 5.89 -16.89
N PHE A 48 8.72 4.96 -16.78
CA PHE A 48 8.62 3.87 -17.74
C PHE A 48 7.98 4.44 -19.02
N THR A 49 8.74 4.48 -20.10
CA THR A 49 8.38 5.11 -21.38
C THR A 49 8.23 4.06 -22.48
N LYS A 50 7.64 4.44 -23.63
CA LYS A 50 7.58 3.57 -24.82
C LYS A 50 8.97 3.18 -25.33
N ALA A 51 9.94 4.07 -25.24
CA ALA A 51 11.32 3.77 -25.62
C ALA A 51 11.92 2.67 -24.73
N LEU A 52 11.67 2.73 -23.42
CA LEU A 52 12.13 1.71 -22.50
C LEU A 52 11.36 0.38 -22.65
N LEU A 53 10.08 0.45 -23.01
CA LEU A 53 9.24 -0.73 -23.25
C LEU A 53 9.77 -1.58 -24.41
N HIS A 54 10.32 -0.95 -25.44
CA HIS A 54 10.85 -1.61 -26.64
C HIS A 54 12.37 -1.75 -26.66
N LEU A 55 13.01 -1.50 -25.51
CA LEU A 55 14.46 -1.63 -25.40
C LEU A 55 14.85 -3.12 -25.35
N PRO A 56 15.72 -3.62 -26.25
CA PRO A 56 16.23 -5.00 -26.16
C PRO A 56 16.90 -5.30 -24.82
N PRO A 57 16.86 -6.55 -24.32
CA PRO A 57 17.52 -6.91 -23.06
C PRO A 57 19.01 -6.55 -23.01
N GLU A 58 19.73 -6.75 -24.11
CA GLU A 58 21.17 -6.44 -24.24
C GLU A 58 21.42 -4.94 -24.07
N ASP A 59 20.61 -4.11 -24.72
CA ASP A 59 20.73 -2.65 -24.66
C ASP A 59 20.38 -2.13 -23.26
N PHE A 60 19.43 -2.75 -22.59
CA PHE A 60 19.11 -2.42 -21.20
C PHE A 60 20.31 -2.68 -20.27
N VAL A 61 20.95 -3.85 -20.38
CA VAL A 61 22.14 -4.18 -19.57
C VAL A 61 23.33 -3.30 -19.98
N HIS A 62 23.51 -2.99 -21.28
CA HIS A 62 24.52 -2.06 -21.73
C HIS A 62 24.36 -0.65 -21.13
N LEU A 63 23.11 -0.14 -21.02
CA LEU A 63 22.83 1.13 -20.36
C LEU A 63 23.17 1.08 -18.87
N LEU A 64 22.82 0.00 -18.17
CA LEU A 64 23.19 -0.17 -16.76
C LEU A 64 24.71 -0.18 -16.60
N ALA A 65 25.42 -0.98 -17.40
CA ALA A 65 26.87 -1.12 -17.33
C ALA A 65 27.62 0.18 -17.65
N THR A 66 27.13 0.98 -18.60
CA THR A 66 27.84 2.19 -19.06
C THR A 66 27.46 3.46 -18.30
N LYS A 67 26.19 3.60 -17.88
CA LYS A 67 25.67 4.81 -17.24
C LYS A 67 25.65 4.73 -15.72
N ILE A 68 25.30 3.58 -15.16
CA ILE A 68 25.21 3.37 -13.71
C ILE A 68 26.51 2.74 -13.17
N LYS A 69 27.10 1.82 -13.94
CA LYS A 69 28.34 1.09 -13.62
C LYS A 69 28.25 0.35 -12.28
N PRO A 70 27.19 -0.45 -12.05
CA PRO A 70 27.08 -1.21 -10.83
C PRO A 70 28.20 -2.29 -10.80
N LYS A 71 28.68 -2.62 -9.60
CA LYS A 71 29.55 -3.80 -9.40
C LYS A 71 28.75 -5.05 -9.13
N HIS A 72 27.56 -4.89 -8.53
CA HIS A 72 26.68 -5.97 -8.13
C HIS A 72 25.21 -5.57 -8.39
N ILE A 73 24.43 -6.49 -8.95
CA ILE A 73 23.00 -6.31 -9.22
C ILE A 73 22.23 -7.42 -8.49
N VAL A 74 21.23 -7.03 -7.70
CA VAL A 74 20.34 -7.94 -6.97
C VAL A 74 18.95 -7.86 -7.57
N VAL A 75 18.35 -8.99 -7.94
CA VAL A 75 16.99 -9.08 -8.48
C VAL A 75 16.20 -10.22 -7.84
N GLY A 76 14.88 -10.13 -7.90
CA GLY A 76 14.02 -11.25 -7.49
C GLY A 76 13.95 -12.35 -8.55
N PRO A 77 13.45 -13.56 -8.20
CA PRO A 77 13.42 -14.73 -9.09
C PRO A 77 12.48 -14.53 -10.30
N ASN A 78 11.49 -13.68 -10.17
CA ASN A 78 10.50 -13.36 -11.22
C ASN A 78 10.82 -12.05 -11.96
N TYR A 79 12.10 -11.58 -11.90
CA TYR A 79 12.50 -10.36 -12.58
C TYR A 79 12.42 -10.53 -14.11
N SER A 80 11.83 -9.55 -14.77
CA SER A 80 11.79 -9.49 -16.23
C SER A 80 12.15 -8.09 -16.72
N PHE A 81 12.84 -8.02 -17.86
CA PHE A 81 13.31 -6.77 -18.46
C PHE A 81 13.39 -6.88 -19.99
N GLY A 82 13.62 -5.74 -20.62
CA GLY A 82 13.72 -5.68 -22.08
C GLY A 82 12.36 -5.72 -22.78
N ASP A 83 12.38 -5.67 -24.12
CA ASP A 83 11.17 -5.67 -24.95
C ASP A 83 10.29 -6.87 -24.62
N LYS A 84 9.01 -6.60 -24.35
CA LYS A 84 8.00 -7.60 -23.97
C LYS A 84 8.39 -8.50 -22.79
N GLY A 85 9.36 -8.07 -21.95
CA GLY A 85 9.86 -8.86 -20.83
C GLY A 85 10.66 -10.09 -21.24
N ALA A 86 11.32 -10.05 -22.40
CA ALA A 86 12.11 -11.16 -22.96
C ALA A 86 13.31 -11.53 -22.08
N GLY A 87 13.87 -10.58 -21.32
CA GLY A 87 14.94 -10.82 -20.36
C GLY A 87 14.43 -11.46 -19.08
N ASN A 88 15.15 -12.43 -18.55
CA ASN A 88 14.93 -13.13 -17.29
C ASN A 88 16.20 -13.10 -16.42
N PRO A 89 16.17 -13.58 -15.16
CA PRO A 89 17.35 -13.55 -14.28
C PRO A 89 18.58 -14.28 -14.86
N ALA A 90 18.42 -15.41 -15.51
CA ALA A 90 19.53 -16.16 -16.12
C ALA A 90 20.17 -15.37 -17.26
N MET A 91 19.34 -14.75 -18.13
CA MET A 91 19.84 -13.86 -19.18
C MET A 91 20.56 -12.64 -18.59
N LEU A 92 20.02 -12.06 -17.50
CA LEU A 92 20.68 -10.92 -16.83
C LEU A 92 22.08 -11.31 -16.36
N THR A 93 22.23 -12.47 -15.74
CA THR A 93 23.53 -12.99 -15.27
C THR A 93 24.52 -13.08 -16.44
N GLY A 94 24.16 -13.79 -17.53
CA GLY A 94 25.05 -13.98 -18.65
C GLY A 94 25.41 -12.67 -19.38
N LEU A 95 24.49 -11.68 -19.41
CA LEU A 95 24.78 -10.37 -20.00
C LEU A 95 25.67 -9.54 -19.07
N CYS A 96 25.46 -9.57 -17.76
CA CYS A 96 26.23 -8.85 -16.76
C CYS A 96 27.68 -9.33 -16.67
N GLU A 97 27.92 -10.64 -16.80
CA GLU A 97 29.27 -11.26 -16.82
C GLU A 97 30.18 -10.62 -17.88
N ARG A 98 29.64 -10.26 -19.05
CA ARG A 98 30.39 -9.59 -20.13
C ARG A 98 30.94 -8.22 -19.72
N TYR A 99 30.37 -7.61 -18.68
CA TYR A 99 30.79 -6.30 -18.15
C TYR A 99 31.47 -6.40 -16.78
N GLY A 100 31.77 -7.63 -16.30
CA GLY A 100 32.34 -7.84 -14.97
C GLY A 100 31.41 -7.42 -13.83
N ILE A 101 30.10 -7.53 -14.02
CA ILE A 101 29.07 -7.20 -13.04
C ILE A 101 28.58 -8.49 -12.42
N GLU A 102 28.68 -8.60 -11.10
CA GLU A 102 28.11 -9.72 -10.32
C GLU A 102 26.59 -9.62 -10.25
N THR A 103 25.91 -10.76 -10.30
CA THR A 103 24.45 -10.81 -10.15
C THR A 103 24.04 -11.77 -9.05
N GLU A 104 23.07 -11.35 -8.25
CA GLU A 104 22.45 -12.16 -7.21
C GLU A 104 20.94 -12.25 -7.47
N ILE A 105 20.42 -13.48 -7.48
CA ILE A 105 18.99 -13.75 -7.60
C ILE A 105 18.48 -14.11 -6.22
N CYS A 106 17.71 -13.18 -5.61
CA CYS A 106 17.08 -13.44 -4.30
C CYS A 106 16.12 -14.63 -4.41
N PRO A 107 16.11 -15.53 -3.41
CA PRO A 107 15.13 -16.60 -3.35
C PRO A 107 13.71 -16.04 -3.09
N GLU A 108 12.70 -16.86 -3.37
CA GLU A 108 11.33 -16.57 -2.93
C GLU A 108 11.24 -16.53 -1.41
N ILE A 109 10.56 -15.52 -0.90
CA ILE A 109 10.34 -15.38 0.55
C ILE A 109 8.96 -15.94 0.87
N HIS A 110 8.91 -16.81 1.89
CA HIS A 110 7.66 -17.37 2.41
C HIS A 110 7.51 -17.03 3.89
N GLU A 111 6.32 -16.63 4.27
CA GLU A 111 5.93 -16.40 5.66
C GLU A 111 4.81 -17.37 6.02
N GLN A 112 5.07 -18.26 6.98
CA GLN A 112 4.14 -19.34 7.38
C GLN A 112 3.64 -20.19 6.18
N GLY A 113 4.55 -20.49 5.23
CA GLY A 113 4.24 -21.27 4.02
C GLY A 113 3.52 -20.48 2.90
N VAL A 114 3.22 -19.20 3.11
CA VAL A 114 2.61 -18.34 2.10
C VAL A 114 3.69 -17.51 1.42
N MET A 115 3.74 -17.54 0.08
CA MET A 115 4.68 -16.74 -0.71
C MET A 115 4.41 -15.25 -0.53
N VAL A 116 5.43 -14.48 -0.14
CA VAL A 116 5.34 -13.03 0.00
C VAL A 116 5.35 -12.39 -1.39
N SER A 117 4.19 -11.95 -1.84
CA SER A 117 4.04 -11.25 -3.12
C SER A 117 2.99 -10.15 -3.06
N SER A 118 3.16 -9.14 -3.90
CA SER A 118 2.16 -8.06 -4.01
C SER A 118 0.77 -8.56 -4.41
N THR A 119 0.68 -9.65 -5.16
CA THR A 119 -0.61 -10.24 -5.58
C THR A 119 -1.34 -10.86 -4.40
N VAL A 120 -0.65 -11.65 -3.59
CA VAL A 120 -1.22 -12.27 -2.37
C VAL A 120 -1.64 -11.17 -1.38
N ILE A 121 -0.77 -10.19 -1.14
CA ILE A 121 -1.06 -9.07 -0.23
C ILE A 121 -2.31 -8.28 -0.68
N ARG A 122 -2.46 -8.01 -1.99
CA ARG A 122 -3.69 -7.36 -2.50
C ARG A 122 -4.93 -8.20 -2.26
N GLY A 123 -4.85 -9.51 -2.46
CA GLY A 123 -5.96 -10.43 -2.19
C GLY A 123 -6.39 -10.39 -0.73
N LEU A 124 -5.44 -10.47 0.20
CA LEU A 124 -5.70 -10.41 1.64
C LEU A 124 -6.34 -9.06 2.04
N LEU A 125 -5.79 -7.95 1.56
CA LEU A 125 -6.36 -6.62 1.85
C LEU A 125 -7.76 -6.45 1.26
N ALA A 126 -8.01 -6.93 0.04
CA ALA A 126 -9.34 -6.88 -0.57
C ALA A 126 -10.37 -7.74 0.19
N ALA A 127 -9.93 -8.84 0.81
CA ALA A 127 -10.75 -9.65 1.71
C ALA A 127 -10.94 -9.02 3.11
N GLY A 128 -10.17 -7.97 3.44
CA GLY A 128 -10.16 -7.34 4.76
C GLY A 128 -9.26 -8.02 5.78
N GLU A 129 -8.42 -8.96 5.36
CA GLU A 129 -7.48 -9.74 6.18
C GLU A 129 -6.20 -8.90 6.43
N VAL A 130 -6.38 -7.76 7.14
CA VAL A 130 -5.30 -6.77 7.30
C VAL A 130 -4.15 -7.27 8.18
N GLU A 131 -4.42 -8.15 9.16
CA GLU A 131 -3.39 -8.77 10.01
C GLU A 131 -2.53 -9.75 9.21
N ALA A 132 -3.15 -10.57 8.37
CA ALA A 132 -2.42 -11.48 7.48
C ALA A 132 -1.57 -10.70 6.46
N ALA A 133 -2.14 -9.64 5.89
CA ALA A 133 -1.40 -8.73 5.00
C ALA A 133 -0.23 -8.04 5.72
N ALA A 134 -0.40 -7.64 6.99
CA ALA A 134 0.63 -7.01 7.79
C ALA A 134 1.81 -7.94 8.06
N ARG A 135 1.56 -9.24 8.32
CA ARG A 135 2.62 -10.25 8.46
C ARG A 135 3.48 -10.33 7.19
N LEU A 136 2.84 -10.43 6.01
CA LEU A 136 3.58 -10.49 4.74
C LEU A 136 4.28 -9.17 4.38
N LEU A 137 3.74 -8.03 4.83
CA LEU A 137 4.35 -6.70 4.64
C LEU A 137 5.48 -6.40 5.64
N GLY A 138 5.56 -7.14 6.76
CA GLY A 138 6.42 -6.82 7.91
C GLY A 138 5.98 -5.55 8.67
N ARG A 139 4.80 -5.01 8.40
CA ARG A 139 4.24 -3.79 9.02
C ARG A 139 2.74 -3.66 8.75
N PRO A 140 1.99 -2.89 9.55
CA PRO A 140 0.61 -2.56 9.22
C PRO A 140 0.45 -1.96 7.83
N PHE A 141 -0.64 -2.28 7.15
CA PHE A 141 -0.98 -1.62 5.89
C PHE A 141 -1.36 -0.15 6.15
N GLU A 142 -0.87 0.74 5.31
CA GLU A 142 -1.07 2.18 5.43
C GLU A 142 -1.91 2.71 4.28
N LEU A 143 -3.00 3.40 4.61
CA LEU A 143 -3.83 4.13 3.67
C LEU A 143 -3.71 5.63 3.93
N SER A 144 -3.19 6.37 2.96
CA SER A 144 -3.04 7.83 3.05
C SER A 144 -4.06 8.55 2.19
N GLY A 145 -4.57 9.66 2.68
CA GLY A 145 -5.54 10.48 1.96
C GLY A 145 -5.71 11.86 2.58
N ARG A 146 -6.61 12.66 2.01
CA ARG A 146 -7.03 13.95 2.57
C ARG A 146 -8.38 13.82 3.27
N VAL A 147 -8.54 14.53 4.38
CA VAL A 147 -9.82 14.61 5.06
C VAL A 147 -10.76 15.51 4.28
N VAL A 148 -11.93 14.99 3.94
CA VAL A 148 -12.98 15.70 3.21
C VAL A 148 -14.24 15.83 4.06
N HIS A 149 -15.15 16.74 3.67
CA HIS A 149 -16.45 16.83 4.29
C HIS A 149 -17.28 15.56 3.97
N GLY A 150 -17.88 14.97 5.00
CA GLY A 150 -18.82 13.86 4.91
C GLY A 150 -20.22 14.27 5.38
N ASP A 151 -21.09 13.27 5.56
CA ASP A 151 -22.49 13.50 5.97
C ASP A 151 -22.64 13.97 7.44
N GLN A 152 -21.56 14.02 8.21
CA GLN A 152 -21.48 14.48 9.62
C GLN A 152 -22.42 13.76 10.59
N ARG A 153 -22.99 12.61 10.21
CA ARG A 153 -23.95 11.83 11.03
C ARG A 153 -23.36 11.34 12.35
N GLY A 154 -22.06 10.99 12.35
CA GLY A 154 -21.36 10.53 13.54
C GLY A 154 -21.25 11.60 14.63
N ARG A 155 -21.16 12.90 14.26
CA ARG A 155 -21.03 14.00 15.21
C ARG A 155 -22.26 14.13 16.13
N SER A 156 -23.46 13.99 15.59
CA SER A 156 -24.70 14.03 16.38
C SER A 156 -24.86 12.84 17.31
N LEU A 157 -24.14 11.74 17.05
CA LEU A 157 -24.15 10.52 17.87
C LEU A 157 -23.01 10.46 18.90
N GLY A 158 -22.18 11.51 19.00
CA GLY A 158 -21.02 11.53 19.89
C GLY A 158 -19.78 10.81 19.36
N PHE A 159 -19.79 10.38 18.09
CA PHE A 159 -18.67 9.72 17.40
C PHE A 159 -18.30 10.49 16.12
N PRO A 160 -17.69 11.67 16.25
CA PRO A 160 -17.25 12.42 15.07
C PRO A 160 -16.27 11.59 14.25
N THR A 161 -16.45 11.58 12.91
CA THR A 161 -15.60 10.82 11.99
C THR A 161 -14.91 11.73 11.00
N ALA A 162 -13.65 11.43 10.72
CA ALA A 162 -12.91 11.99 9.60
C ALA A 162 -13.17 11.14 8.35
N ASN A 163 -13.77 11.73 7.33
CA ASN A 163 -13.95 11.11 6.03
C ASN A 163 -12.67 11.27 5.22
N MET A 164 -12.01 10.18 4.85
CA MET A 164 -10.79 10.23 4.06
C MET A 164 -11.09 9.97 2.59
N GLN A 165 -10.59 10.83 1.73
CA GLN A 165 -10.44 10.57 0.31
C GLN A 165 -9.04 9.99 0.09
N PRO A 166 -8.91 8.68 -0.20
CA PRO A 166 -7.63 8.05 -0.46
C PRO A 166 -6.95 8.63 -1.69
N ALA A 167 -5.62 8.50 -1.76
CA ALA A 167 -4.89 8.82 -2.97
C ALA A 167 -5.38 7.94 -4.14
N PRO A 168 -5.42 8.48 -5.37
CA PRO A 168 -5.85 7.72 -6.54
C PRO A 168 -5.09 6.41 -6.70
N GLN A 169 -5.77 5.37 -7.16
CA GLN A 169 -5.20 4.05 -7.45
C GLN A 169 -4.63 3.29 -6.25
N ILE A 170 -4.73 3.81 -5.02
CA ILE A 170 -4.35 3.06 -3.83
C ILE A 170 -5.45 2.04 -3.48
N LEU A 171 -5.03 0.84 -3.13
CA LEU A 171 -5.93 -0.20 -2.67
C LEU A 171 -6.60 0.23 -1.36
N ILE A 172 -7.93 0.15 -1.33
CA ILE A 172 -8.72 0.31 -0.11
C ILE A 172 -9.03 -1.10 0.41
N PRO A 173 -8.78 -1.41 1.69
CA PRO A 173 -9.14 -2.71 2.26
C PRO A 173 -10.63 -3.03 2.12
N GLY A 174 -10.96 -4.30 2.22
CA GLY A 174 -12.34 -4.78 2.13
C GLY A 174 -13.27 -4.11 3.13
N LYS A 175 -14.58 -4.17 2.87
CA LYS A 175 -15.61 -3.60 3.75
C LYS A 175 -15.53 -4.17 5.16
N GLY A 176 -15.69 -3.32 6.17
CA GLY A 176 -15.66 -3.73 7.57
C GLY A 176 -15.29 -2.59 8.51
N VAL A 177 -15.24 -2.93 9.80
CA VAL A 177 -14.78 -2.04 10.86
C VAL A 177 -13.44 -2.53 11.36
N TYR A 178 -12.49 -1.62 11.51
CA TYR A 178 -11.09 -1.91 11.79
C TYR A 178 -10.60 -1.09 12.99
N ALA A 179 -9.77 -1.71 13.82
CA ALA A 179 -8.90 -1.01 14.75
C ALA A 179 -7.73 -0.41 13.97
N VAL A 180 -7.46 0.88 14.18
CA VAL A 180 -6.44 1.61 13.44
C VAL A 180 -5.63 2.55 14.32
N LYS A 181 -4.41 2.90 13.87
CA LYS A 181 -3.71 4.12 14.31
C LYS A 181 -3.78 5.15 13.19
N VAL A 182 -4.07 6.40 13.56
CA VAL A 182 -4.18 7.52 12.62
C VAL A 182 -3.06 8.49 12.87
N LYS A 183 -2.23 8.73 11.85
CA LYS A 183 -1.20 9.75 11.87
C LYS A 183 -1.79 11.07 11.40
N VAL A 184 -1.76 12.09 12.28
CA VAL A 184 -2.15 13.47 11.99
C VAL A 184 -0.96 14.37 12.26
N GLY A 185 -0.33 14.90 11.22
CA GLY A 185 0.95 15.57 11.33
C GLY A 185 2.05 14.61 11.82
N SER A 186 2.68 14.92 12.97
CA SER A 186 3.70 14.07 13.60
C SER A 186 3.17 13.14 14.68
N ARG A 187 1.88 13.23 15.05
CA ARG A 187 1.29 12.46 16.17
C ARG A 187 0.45 11.30 15.67
N TYR A 188 0.39 10.24 16.48
CA TYR A 188 -0.44 9.07 16.27
C TYR A 188 -1.57 9.04 17.29
N TYR A 189 -2.75 8.66 16.84
CA TYR A 189 -3.97 8.50 17.64
C TYR A 189 -4.57 7.14 17.34
N ASN A 190 -5.16 6.50 18.33
CA ASN A 190 -5.96 5.31 18.11
C ASN A 190 -7.30 5.68 17.46
N GLY A 191 -7.92 4.76 16.75
CA GLY A 191 -9.21 5.02 16.11
C GLY A 191 -9.93 3.78 15.63
N LEU A 192 -11.18 3.96 15.27
CA LEU A 192 -12.02 2.96 14.61
C LEU A 192 -12.28 3.42 13.19
N CYS A 193 -11.93 2.62 12.19
CA CYS A 193 -12.15 2.93 10.78
C CYS A 193 -13.25 2.04 10.21
N ASN A 194 -14.30 2.65 9.66
CA ASN A 194 -15.32 1.97 8.88
C ASN A 194 -15.01 2.13 7.39
N ILE A 195 -14.94 1.01 6.68
CA ILE A 195 -14.88 0.98 5.21
C ILE A 195 -16.19 0.36 4.72
N GLY A 196 -17.01 1.15 4.02
CA GLY A 196 -18.32 0.74 3.58
C GLY A 196 -18.81 1.53 2.37
N THR A 197 -20.00 1.20 1.91
CA THR A 197 -20.74 1.97 0.88
C THR A 197 -21.88 2.73 1.53
N ASN A 198 -22.28 3.86 0.95
CA ASN A 198 -23.48 4.54 1.43
C ASN A 198 -24.69 3.61 1.23
N PRO A 199 -25.51 3.33 2.28
CA PRO A 199 -26.67 2.46 2.15
C PRO A 199 -27.71 2.94 1.14
N THR A 200 -27.68 4.22 0.74
CA THR A 200 -28.57 4.80 -0.27
C THR A 200 -28.21 4.40 -1.71
N PHE A 201 -27.00 3.86 -1.96
CA PHE A 201 -26.54 3.44 -3.28
C PHE A 201 -25.97 2.02 -3.22
N VAL A 202 -26.63 1.06 -3.84
CA VAL A 202 -26.23 -0.36 -3.87
C VAL A 202 -24.82 -0.56 -4.46
N GLN A 203 -24.31 0.40 -5.26
CA GLN A 203 -23.00 0.37 -5.92
C GLN A 203 -22.24 1.71 -5.81
N GLY A 204 -22.34 2.40 -4.69
CA GLY A 204 -21.58 3.64 -4.47
C GLY A 204 -20.07 3.40 -4.22
N PRO A 205 -19.24 4.43 -4.37
CA PRO A 205 -17.81 4.34 -4.04
C PRO A 205 -17.61 3.99 -2.55
N LEU A 206 -16.55 3.24 -2.27
CA LEU A 206 -16.15 2.95 -0.89
C LEU A 206 -15.83 4.25 -0.15
N ARG A 207 -16.38 4.38 1.05
CA ARG A 207 -16.07 5.46 1.99
C ARG A 207 -15.13 4.93 3.06
N VAL A 208 -14.19 5.75 3.46
CA VAL A 208 -13.25 5.49 4.54
C VAL A 208 -13.51 6.52 5.62
N GLU A 209 -14.19 6.12 6.68
CA GLU A 209 -14.62 6.98 7.78
C GLU A 209 -13.94 6.54 9.06
N THR A 210 -13.18 7.43 9.69
CA THR A 210 -12.41 7.09 10.89
C THR A 210 -12.82 7.96 12.06
N HIS A 211 -13.30 7.34 13.13
CA HIS A 211 -13.43 7.97 14.45
C HIS A 211 -12.06 7.93 15.12
N ILE A 212 -11.47 9.10 15.33
CA ILE A 212 -10.15 9.26 15.96
C ILE A 212 -10.39 9.49 17.46
N LEU A 213 -9.83 8.65 18.29
CA LEU A 213 -10.00 8.73 19.75
C LEU A 213 -9.19 9.90 20.33
N ASP A 214 -9.72 10.51 21.36
CA ASP A 214 -9.09 11.63 22.10
C ASP A 214 -8.67 12.78 21.17
N PHE A 215 -9.54 13.06 20.17
CA PHE A 215 -9.24 14.04 19.12
C PHE A 215 -10.45 14.94 18.85
N ASP A 216 -10.26 16.25 19.07
CA ASP A 216 -11.32 17.28 18.98
C ASP A 216 -11.00 18.40 17.97
N ARG A 217 -9.89 18.26 17.20
CA ARG A 217 -9.43 19.31 16.29
C ARG A 217 -10.05 19.18 14.91
N GLU A 218 -10.25 20.30 14.24
CA GLU A 218 -10.64 20.34 12.84
C GLU A 218 -9.45 20.04 11.91
N ILE A 219 -9.64 19.07 11.02
CA ILE A 219 -8.60 18.58 10.11
C ILE A 219 -9.04 18.49 8.65
N TYR A 220 -10.11 19.17 8.25
CA TYR A 220 -10.52 19.22 6.84
C TYR A 220 -9.40 19.71 5.93
N GLY A 221 -9.24 19.08 4.76
CA GLY A 221 -8.19 19.37 3.79
C GLY A 221 -6.80 18.87 4.18
N LYS A 222 -6.59 18.47 5.45
CA LYS A 222 -5.28 17.97 5.91
C LYS A 222 -5.02 16.53 5.47
N PRO A 223 -3.77 16.17 5.18
CA PRO A 223 -3.41 14.77 4.93
C PRO A 223 -3.39 13.99 6.25
N ILE A 224 -3.93 12.78 6.20
CA ILE A 224 -3.82 11.78 7.27
C ILE A 224 -3.36 10.45 6.70
N THR A 225 -2.81 9.59 7.56
CA THR A 225 -2.47 8.21 7.23
C THR A 225 -3.08 7.28 8.26
N THR A 226 -3.86 6.32 7.81
CA THR A 226 -4.50 5.29 8.64
C THR A 226 -3.71 4.00 8.53
N LEU A 227 -3.21 3.49 9.65
CA LEU A 227 -2.51 2.22 9.79
C LEU A 227 -3.52 1.18 10.29
N PHE A 228 -3.77 0.14 9.51
CA PHE A 228 -4.73 -0.91 9.85
C PHE A 228 -4.07 -1.94 10.76
N LEU A 229 -4.57 -2.07 11.99
CA LEU A 229 -4.05 -2.98 13.00
C LEU A 229 -4.77 -4.32 12.95
N GLY A 230 -6.11 -4.30 12.86
CA GLY A 230 -6.90 -5.51 12.79
C GLY A 230 -8.35 -5.25 12.39
N ARG A 231 -9.01 -6.30 11.89
CA ARG A 231 -10.43 -6.26 11.54
C ARG A 231 -11.29 -6.68 12.72
N LEU A 232 -12.15 -5.80 13.19
CA LEU A 232 -13.04 -6.08 14.29
C LEU A 232 -14.28 -6.88 13.85
N ARG A 233 -14.86 -6.51 12.71
CA ARG A 233 -16.05 -7.17 12.16
C ARG A 233 -16.34 -6.75 10.70
N ALA A 234 -17.26 -7.49 10.08
CA ALA A 234 -17.87 -7.07 8.82
C ALA A 234 -18.79 -5.85 9.00
N GLU A 235 -19.15 -5.20 7.91
CA GLU A 235 -20.16 -4.14 7.89
C GLU A 235 -21.53 -4.69 8.32
N LYS A 236 -22.30 -3.90 9.07
CA LYS A 236 -23.62 -4.29 9.58
C LYS A 236 -24.56 -3.10 9.48
N THR A 237 -25.81 -3.36 9.09
CA THR A 237 -26.92 -2.41 9.15
C THR A 237 -27.54 -2.43 10.54
N PHE A 238 -28.03 -1.28 11.01
CA PHE A 238 -28.66 -1.10 12.29
C PHE A 238 -30.07 -0.55 12.11
N GLY A 239 -31.00 -1.04 12.91
CA GLY A 239 -32.39 -0.59 12.89
C GLY A 239 -32.60 0.75 13.60
N SER A 240 -31.66 1.19 14.44
CA SER A 240 -31.73 2.44 15.20
C SER A 240 -30.34 3.05 15.46
N ALA A 241 -30.31 4.35 15.74
CA ALA A 241 -29.12 5.06 16.17
C ALA A 241 -28.58 4.51 17.50
N ALA A 242 -29.45 4.10 18.40
CA ALA A 242 -29.07 3.51 19.69
C ALA A 242 -28.31 2.18 19.52
N GLU A 243 -28.76 1.31 18.61
CA GLU A 243 -28.06 0.07 18.26
C GLU A 243 -26.68 0.33 17.68
N LEU A 244 -26.57 1.31 16.76
CA LEU A 244 -25.28 1.72 16.20
C LEU A 244 -24.32 2.17 17.28
N VAL A 245 -24.75 3.08 18.17
CA VAL A 245 -23.93 3.58 19.30
C VAL A 245 -23.51 2.45 20.24
N ALA A 246 -24.42 1.54 20.58
CA ALA A 246 -24.09 0.39 21.40
C ALA A 246 -23.05 -0.53 20.75
N GLN A 247 -23.14 -0.71 19.41
CA GLN A 247 -22.15 -1.50 18.70
C GLN A 247 -20.79 -0.79 18.64
N MET A 248 -20.76 0.52 18.37
CA MET A 248 -19.51 1.29 18.34
C MET A 248 -18.77 1.24 19.69
N LYS A 249 -19.50 1.25 20.81
CA LYS A 249 -18.91 1.08 22.15
C LYS A 249 -18.29 -0.32 22.32
N ARG A 250 -18.95 -1.38 21.84
CA ARG A 250 -18.38 -2.74 21.83
C ARG A 250 -17.13 -2.85 20.95
N ASP A 251 -17.19 -2.27 19.76
CA ASP A 251 -16.06 -2.23 18.84
C ASP A 251 -14.85 -1.52 19.47
N LEU A 252 -15.09 -0.41 20.17
CA LEU A 252 -14.06 0.33 20.89
C LEU A 252 -13.44 -0.50 22.03
N GLN A 253 -14.27 -1.15 22.84
CA GLN A 253 -13.80 -2.01 23.92
C GLN A 253 -12.96 -3.18 23.39
N GLN A 254 -13.40 -3.83 22.32
CA GLN A 254 -12.63 -4.88 21.65
C GLN A 254 -11.29 -4.35 21.12
N ALA A 255 -11.29 -3.20 20.45
CA ALA A 255 -10.07 -2.58 19.92
C ALA A 255 -9.07 -2.22 21.03
N GLN A 256 -9.57 -1.70 22.17
CA GLN A 256 -8.75 -1.40 23.35
C GLN A 256 -8.09 -2.65 23.92
N GLN A 257 -8.82 -3.75 23.99
CA GLN A 257 -8.29 -5.02 24.54
C GLN A 257 -7.28 -5.69 23.63
N GLN A 258 -7.44 -5.58 22.29
CA GLN A 258 -6.67 -6.38 21.34
C GLN A 258 -5.56 -5.59 20.62
N TYR A 259 -5.70 -4.26 20.43
CA TYR A 259 -4.85 -3.51 19.52
C TYR A 259 -4.26 -2.21 20.07
N PHE A 260 -4.83 -1.64 21.16
CA PHE A 260 -4.39 -0.32 21.66
C PHE A 260 -3.57 -0.47 22.95
N HIS A 261 -2.35 -0.96 22.77
CA HIS A 261 -1.38 -1.13 23.88
C HIS A 261 -0.39 0.04 23.90
#